data_0ff7ce5a71ea677498a29f20dff7c8a4
#
_entry.id   0ff7ce5a71ea677498a29f20dff7c8a4
#
_cell.length_a   1.000
_cell.length_b   1.000
_cell.length_c   1.000
_cell.angle_alpha   90.00
_cell.angle_beta   90.00
_cell.angle_gamma   90.00
#
_symmetry.space_group_name_H-M   'P 1'
#
loop_
_entity.id
_entity.type
_entity.pdbx_description
1 polymer ?
#
loop_
_entity_poly.entity_id
_entity_poly.type
_entity_poly.pdbx_seq_one_letter_code
_entity_poly.pdbx_strand_id
1 'polypeptide(L)'
;MAMTAPDGAAQLAGAVVRRLGGRFSAELGIDVDAGDAEIDRWFLAATLFGTRISTAVAERAFRVLDGNGITCVAQASERTWDELVGLLDAAGYVRYDFRTATRLQDLAAALRDRWDGTAAEIGCRLTDPDDLAGALDDLPGWGPVTVGLFLRELRGVWPGARLPFDRRAAGAARHLGLLDATDDALEQLGAIARRAGVDARDLEAALVRLALRHRRRADCPGRRACIAMGGIDSIAERGTNGPTGLTAAPGSLEDADTEVTDDQSRET
;
A
#
# COMPACT_ATOMS: atom_id res chain seq x y z
N MET A 1 -26.89 27.36 -12.65
CA MET A 1 -25.98 26.90 -11.58
C MET A 1 -24.56 27.05 -12.13
N ALA A 2 -23.80 28.04 -11.65
CA ALA A 2 -22.41 28.20 -12.04
C ALA A 2 -21.60 27.06 -11.43
N MET A 3 -20.99 26.21 -12.26
CA MET A 3 -19.98 25.25 -11.84
C MET A 3 -18.78 26.06 -11.33
N THR A 4 -18.63 26.12 -10.02
CA THR A 4 -17.42 26.66 -9.39
C THR A 4 -16.24 25.84 -9.87
N ALA A 5 -15.19 26.46 -10.41
CA ALA A 5 -13.98 25.76 -10.82
C ALA A 5 -13.46 24.94 -9.65
N PRO A 6 -13.07 23.69 -9.87
CA PRO A 6 -12.59 22.83 -8.78
C PRO A 6 -11.41 23.53 -8.10
N ASP A 7 -11.51 23.62 -6.78
CA ASP A 7 -10.49 24.16 -5.89
C ASP A 7 -9.14 23.53 -6.21
N GLY A 8 -8.10 24.34 -6.38
CA GLY A 8 -6.76 23.86 -6.76
C GLY A 8 -6.18 22.81 -5.82
N ALA A 9 -6.57 22.84 -4.54
CA ALA A 9 -6.19 21.81 -3.55
C ALA A 9 -6.89 20.47 -3.83
N ALA A 10 -8.18 20.48 -4.18
CA ALA A 10 -8.93 19.27 -4.53
C ALA A 10 -8.39 18.63 -5.81
N GLN A 11 -8.07 19.41 -6.82
CA GLN A 11 -7.44 18.91 -8.05
C GLN A 11 -6.10 18.25 -7.77
N LEU A 12 -5.26 18.88 -6.93
CA LEU A 12 -3.97 18.34 -6.54
C LEU A 12 -4.11 17.04 -5.74
N ALA A 13 -5.03 16.98 -4.78
CA ALA A 13 -5.30 15.75 -4.00
C ALA A 13 -5.74 14.60 -4.92
N GLY A 14 -6.67 14.81 -5.83
CA GLY A 14 -7.07 13.82 -6.82
C GLY A 14 -5.91 13.35 -7.71
N ALA A 15 -5.03 14.29 -8.14
CA ALA A 15 -3.85 13.94 -8.92
C ALA A 15 -2.83 13.10 -8.11
N VAL A 16 -2.66 13.40 -6.82
CA VAL A 16 -1.80 12.63 -5.91
C VAL A 16 -2.26 11.19 -5.82
N VAL A 17 -3.56 10.95 -5.57
CA VAL A 17 -4.13 9.59 -5.50
C VAL A 17 -3.97 8.87 -6.83
N ARG A 18 -4.37 9.47 -7.95
CA ARG A 18 -4.25 8.83 -9.27
C ARG A 18 -2.80 8.46 -9.63
N ARG A 19 -1.82 9.25 -9.21
CA ARG A 19 -0.41 9.04 -9.58
C ARG A 19 0.31 8.07 -8.67
N LEU A 20 -0.02 8.07 -7.38
CA LEU A 20 0.72 7.33 -6.36
C LEU A 20 0.00 6.10 -5.86
N GLY A 21 -1.28 5.94 -6.21
CA GLY A 21 -2.17 4.90 -5.74
C GLY A 21 -2.91 5.29 -4.46
N GLY A 22 -3.92 4.50 -4.10
CA GLY A 22 -4.74 4.67 -2.91
C GLY A 22 -4.34 3.76 -1.76
N ARG A 23 -5.33 3.25 -1.04
CA ARG A 23 -5.16 2.28 0.06
C ARG A 23 -4.39 1.04 -0.42
N PHE A 24 -3.53 0.51 0.44
CA PHE A 24 -2.80 -0.71 0.14
C PHE A 24 -3.73 -1.93 0.06
N SER A 25 -4.78 -1.98 0.91
CA SER A 25 -5.83 -2.99 0.83
C SER A 25 -6.49 -3.03 -0.54
N ALA A 26 -6.94 -1.89 -1.05
CA ALA A 26 -7.62 -1.80 -2.34
C ALA A 26 -6.74 -2.24 -3.52
N GLU A 27 -5.43 -1.95 -3.48
CA GLU A 27 -4.47 -2.41 -4.51
C GLU A 27 -4.23 -3.93 -4.47
N LEU A 28 -4.51 -4.58 -3.34
CA LEU A 28 -4.50 -6.03 -3.19
C LEU A 28 -5.84 -6.68 -3.54
N GLY A 29 -6.86 -5.90 -3.88
CA GLY A 29 -8.22 -6.38 -4.13
C GLY A 29 -8.96 -6.72 -2.85
N ILE A 30 -8.61 -6.06 -1.73
CA ILE A 30 -9.25 -6.21 -0.43
C ILE A 30 -10.15 -5.01 -0.20
N ASP A 31 -11.46 -5.25 -0.01
CA ASP A 31 -12.44 -4.22 0.34
C ASP A 31 -12.76 -4.27 1.84
N VAL A 32 -12.02 -3.51 2.63
CA VAL A 32 -12.19 -3.46 4.09
C VAL A 32 -13.57 -2.93 4.54
N ASP A 33 -14.33 -2.32 3.63
CA ASP A 33 -15.69 -1.84 3.90
C ASP A 33 -16.74 -2.97 3.69
N ALA A 34 -16.35 -4.13 3.12
CA ALA A 34 -17.25 -5.23 2.79
C ALA A 34 -17.50 -6.20 3.97
N GLY A 35 -16.80 -6.06 5.10
CA GLY A 35 -17.04 -6.82 6.33
C GLY A 35 -15.83 -7.61 6.84
N ASP A 36 -16.09 -8.44 7.85
CA ASP A 36 -15.07 -9.05 8.71
C ASP A 36 -14.06 -9.93 7.95
N ALA A 37 -14.51 -10.69 6.97
CA ALA A 37 -13.63 -11.53 6.16
C ALA A 37 -12.57 -10.70 5.40
N GLU A 38 -12.94 -9.53 4.88
CA GLU A 38 -12.02 -8.64 4.21
C GLU A 38 -11.10 -7.90 5.19
N ILE A 39 -11.56 -7.64 6.40
CA ILE A 39 -10.74 -7.12 7.49
C ILE A 39 -9.67 -8.14 7.89
N ASP A 40 -10.03 -9.42 8.01
CA ASP A 40 -9.07 -10.50 8.30
C ASP A 40 -8.05 -10.70 7.15
N ARG A 41 -8.48 -10.54 5.89
CA ARG A 41 -7.55 -10.50 4.75
C ARG A 41 -6.58 -9.33 4.85
N TRP A 42 -7.08 -8.14 5.20
CA TRP A 42 -6.24 -6.96 5.40
C TRP A 42 -5.29 -7.12 6.59
N PHE A 43 -5.72 -7.79 7.66
CA PHE A 43 -4.88 -8.10 8.82
C PHE A 43 -3.67 -8.99 8.42
N LEU A 44 -3.90 -10.04 7.62
CA LEU A 44 -2.84 -10.86 7.06
C LEU A 44 -1.88 -10.02 6.19
N ALA A 45 -2.40 -9.22 5.27
CA ALA A 45 -1.59 -8.36 4.43
C ALA A 45 -0.77 -7.35 5.26
N ALA A 46 -1.39 -6.66 6.22
CA ALA A 46 -0.73 -5.69 7.10
C ALA A 46 0.41 -6.32 7.91
N THR A 47 0.26 -7.58 8.34
CA THR A 47 1.32 -8.35 9.01
C THR A 47 2.56 -8.50 8.12
N LEU A 48 2.37 -8.75 6.81
CA LEU A 48 3.48 -8.86 5.85
C LEU A 48 4.14 -7.51 5.59
N PHE A 49 3.35 -6.44 5.44
CA PHE A 49 3.85 -5.08 5.24
C PHE A 49 4.57 -4.51 6.47
N GLY A 50 4.26 -4.96 7.67
CA GLY A 50 4.89 -4.53 8.92
C GLY A 50 6.36 -4.95 9.05
N THR A 51 6.88 -5.79 8.16
CA THR A 51 8.28 -6.21 8.11
C THR A 51 9.12 -5.21 7.31
N ARG A 52 10.44 -5.14 7.61
CA ARG A 52 11.39 -4.26 6.87
C ARG A 52 11.72 -4.83 5.49
N ILE A 53 10.71 -4.94 4.63
CA ILE A 53 10.81 -5.46 3.28
C ILE A 53 10.23 -4.45 2.29
N SER A 54 10.52 -4.59 1.00
CA SER A 54 9.90 -3.71 0.00
C SER A 54 8.40 -4.01 -0.14
N THR A 55 7.61 -2.98 -0.38
CA THR A 55 6.15 -3.09 -0.64
C THR A 55 5.85 -4.15 -1.70
N ALA A 56 6.62 -4.17 -2.80
CA ALA A 56 6.41 -5.14 -3.89
C ALA A 56 6.62 -6.60 -3.45
N VAL A 57 7.53 -6.87 -2.51
CA VAL A 57 7.72 -8.23 -1.98
C VAL A 57 6.59 -8.60 -1.03
N ALA A 58 6.14 -7.69 -0.16
CA ALA A 58 5.00 -7.92 0.72
C ALA A 58 3.71 -8.19 -0.08
N GLU A 59 3.46 -7.42 -1.15
CA GLU A 59 2.35 -7.64 -2.06
C GLU A 59 2.41 -9.02 -2.75
N ARG A 60 3.58 -9.42 -3.24
CA ARG A 60 3.73 -10.77 -3.84
C ARG A 60 3.49 -11.85 -2.80
N ALA A 61 4.02 -11.70 -1.58
CA ALA A 61 3.82 -12.67 -0.51
C ALA A 61 2.33 -12.82 -0.18
N PHE A 62 1.60 -11.72 -0.06
CA PHE A 62 0.15 -11.78 0.12
C PHE A 62 -0.53 -12.53 -1.03
N ARG A 63 -0.24 -12.18 -2.29
CA ARG A 63 -0.87 -12.84 -3.46
C ARG A 63 -0.53 -14.32 -3.56
N VAL A 64 0.68 -14.73 -3.16
CA VAL A 64 1.05 -16.15 -3.13
C VAL A 64 0.28 -16.89 -2.04
N LEU A 65 0.15 -16.30 -0.84
CA LEU A 65 -0.65 -16.90 0.24
C LEU A 65 -2.13 -16.98 -0.16
N ASP A 66 -2.73 -15.89 -0.62
CA ASP A 66 -4.12 -15.79 -1.05
C ASP A 66 -4.44 -16.80 -2.17
N GLY A 67 -3.56 -16.90 -3.19
CA GLY A 67 -3.69 -17.87 -4.28
C GLY A 67 -3.54 -19.34 -3.87
N ASN A 68 -3.00 -19.60 -2.67
CA ASN A 68 -2.93 -20.94 -2.06
C ASN A 68 -4.00 -21.17 -0.98
N GLY A 69 -5.04 -20.32 -0.96
CA GLY A 69 -6.17 -20.45 -0.04
C GLY A 69 -5.87 -19.98 1.39
N ILE A 70 -4.83 -19.18 1.59
CA ILE A 70 -4.49 -18.58 2.89
C ILE A 70 -4.89 -17.10 2.82
N THR A 71 -6.14 -16.83 3.14
CA THR A 71 -6.73 -15.49 3.09
C THR A 71 -6.78 -14.79 4.45
N CYS A 72 -6.57 -15.52 5.54
CA CYS A 72 -6.47 -14.99 6.90
C CYS A 72 -5.40 -15.73 7.72
N VAL A 73 -5.06 -15.18 8.87
CA VAL A 73 -4.03 -15.76 9.76
C VAL A 73 -4.48 -17.11 10.34
N ALA A 74 -5.78 -17.32 10.56
CA ALA A 74 -6.29 -18.62 11.02
C ALA A 74 -5.95 -19.75 10.04
N GLN A 75 -6.16 -19.54 8.74
CA GLN A 75 -5.81 -20.52 7.69
C GLN A 75 -4.30 -20.72 7.56
N ALA A 76 -3.48 -19.72 7.88
CA ALA A 76 -2.03 -19.92 7.93
C ALA A 76 -1.64 -20.94 9.01
N SER A 77 -2.38 -21.03 10.14
CA SER A 77 -2.11 -22.02 11.19
C SER A 77 -2.49 -23.47 10.82
N GLU A 78 -3.28 -23.65 9.75
CA GLU A 78 -3.64 -24.97 9.20
C GLU A 78 -2.54 -25.55 8.31
N ARG A 79 -1.53 -24.75 7.98
CA ARG A 79 -0.35 -25.14 7.20
C ARG A 79 0.81 -25.50 8.12
N THR A 80 1.65 -26.42 7.67
CA THR A 80 2.91 -26.67 8.35
C THR A 80 3.84 -25.48 8.24
N TRP A 81 4.77 -25.36 9.16
CA TRP A 81 5.77 -24.29 9.13
C TRP A 81 6.60 -24.31 7.84
N ASP A 82 7.00 -25.51 7.36
CA ASP A 82 7.78 -25.69 6.13
C ASP A 82 6.99 -25.26 4.89
N GLU A 83 5.68 -25.53 4.83
CA GLU A 83 4.81 -25.06 3.73
C GLU A 83 4.73 -23.53 3.70
N LEU A 84 4.55 -22.90 4.87
CA LEU A 84 4.53 -21.43 4.96
C LEU A 84 5.85 -20.82 4.52
N VAL A 85 6.98 -21.37 4.95
CA VAL A 85 8.32 -20.94 4.53
C VAL A 85 8.46 -21.07 3.02
N GLY A 86 8.08 -22.21 2.43
CA GLY A 86 8.15 -22.42 0.98
C GLY A 86 7.32 -21.42 0.18
N LEU A 87 6.12 -21.07 0.65
CA LEU A 87 5.28 -20.06 0.00
C LEU A 87 5.88 -18.64 0.11
N LEU A 88 6.43 -18.29 1.27
CA LEU A 88 7.07 -16.99 1.48
C LEU A 88 8.35 -16.87 0.64
N ASP A 89 9.14 -17.95 0.56
CA ASP A 89 10.36 -18.01 -0.26
C ASP A 89 10.03 -17.84 -1.75
N ALA A 90 9.03 -18.57 -2.25
CA ALA A 90 8.54 -18.43 -3.62
C ALA A 90 8.10 -17.00 -3.98
N ALA A 91 7.63 -16.23 -2.99
CA ALA A 91 7.29 -14.82 -3.16
C ALA A 91 8.51 -13.87 -3.11
N GLY A 92 9.71 -14.40 -2.84
CA GLY A 92 10.93 -13.62 -2.64
C GLY A 92 11.04 -12.97 -1.25
N TYR A 93 10.35 -13.53 -0.26
CA TYR A 93 10.36 -13.05 1.13
C TYR A 93 11.52 -13.66 1.95
N VAL A 94 12.54 -14.17 1.26
CA VAL A 94 13.66 -15.03 1.69
C VAL A 94 14.38 -14.56 2.97
N ARG A 95 14.48 -13.27 3.19
CA ARG A 95 15.21 -12.74 4.36
C ARG A 95 14.46 -12.92 5.68
N TYR A 96 13.14 -13.06 5.62
CA TYR A 96 12.27 -13.05 6.79
C TYR A 96 11.25 -14.20 6.79
N ASP A 97 11.35 -15.14 5.85
CA ASP A 97 10.46 -16.29 5.64
C ASP A 97 10.25 -17.10 6.94
N PHE A 98 11.34 -17.60 7.54
CA PHE A 98 11.31 -18.37 8.79
C PHE A 98 10.63 -17.61 9.93
N ARG A 99 11.03 -16.35 10.12
CA ARG A 99 10.48 -15.53 11.18
C ARG A 99 9.02 -15.17 10.93
N THR A 100 8.64 -15.00 9.67
CA THR A 100 7.26 -14.66 9.29
C THR A 100 6.36 -15.89 9.37
N ALA A 101 6.82 -17.08 8.97
CA ALA A 101 6.08 -18.32 9.15
C ALA A 101 5.76 -18.55 10.64
N THR A 102 6.76 -18.45 11.53
CA THR A 102 6.57 -18.52 12.98
C THR A 102 5.57 -17.47 13.47
N ARG A 103 5.73 -16.21 13.05
CA ARG A 103 4.82 -15.12 13.44
C ARG A 103 3.37 -15.37 13.04
N LEU A 104 3.12 -15.92 11.84
CA LEU A 104 1.75 -16.22 11.39
C LEU A 104 1.11 -17.28 12.28
N GLN A 105 1.86 -18.31 12.70
CA GLN A 105 1.37 -19.34 13.62
C GLN A 105 1.13 -18.76 15.03
N ASP A 106 2.05 -17.93 15.54
CA ASP A 106 1.89 -17.27 16.85
C ASP A 106 0.70 -16.31 16.86
N LEU A 107 0.48 -15.56 15.77
CA LEU A 107 -0.68 -14.68 15.62
C LEU A 107 -1.99 -15.47 15.62
N ALA A 108 -2.05 -16.58 14.90
CA ALA A 108 -3.23 -17.44 14.88
C ALA A 108 -3.55 -17.98 16.27
N ALA A 109 -2.52 -18.38 17.05
CA ALA A 109 -2.71 -18.80 18.43
C ALA A 109 -3.23 -17.66 19.30
N ALA A 110 -2.63 -16.46 19.22
CA ALA A 110 -3.03 -15.29 20.00
C ALA A 110 -4.47 -14.84 19.68
N LEU A 111 -4.86 -14.87 18.39
CA LEU A 111 -6.23 -14.56 17.99
C LEU A 111 -7.23 -15.58 18.53
N ARG A 112 -6.92 -16.86 18.43
CA ARG A 112 -7.77 -17.95 18.94
C ARG A 112 -7.97 -17.86 20.45
N ASP A 113 -6.90 -17.58 21.19
CA ASP A 113 -6.94 -17.53 22.65
C ASP A 113 -7.68 -16.32 23.21
N ARG A 114 -7.71 -15.19 22.49
CA ARG A 114 -8.20 -13.91 23.01
C ARG A 114 -9.37 -13.31 22.20
N TRP A 115 -9.50 -13.64 20.92
CA TRP A 115 -10.33 -12.92 19.95
C TRP A 115 -11.15 -13.86 19.05
N ASP A 116 -11.59 -14.99 19.55
CA ASP A 116 -12.40 -15.99 18.84
C ASP A 116 -11.84 -16.40 17.45
N GLY A 117 -10.53 -16.25 17.27
CA GLY A 117 -9.81 -16.67 16.08
C GLY A 117 -9.79 -15.65 14.93
N THR A 118 -10.37 -14.45 15.09
CA THR A 118 -10.43 -13.43 14.02
C THR A 118 -9.88 -12.08 14.49
N ALA A 119 -9.29 -11.32 13.58
CA ALA A 119 -8.87 -9.96 13.88
C ALA A 119 -10.08 -9.01 13.95
N ALA A 120 -11.14 -9.29 13.21
CA ALA A 120 -12.37 -8.49 13.20
C ALA A 120 -12.98 -8.37 14.62
N GLU A 121 -12.86 -9.41 15.43
CA GLU A 121 -13.37 -9.44 16.80
C GLU A 121 -12.69 -8.42 17.72
N ILE A 122 -11.43 -8.04 17.44
CA ILE A 122 -10.71 -6.99 18.17
C ILE A 122 -11.45 -5.66 18.03
N GLY A 123 -11.80 -5.28 16.80
CA GLY A 123 -12.52 -4.04 16.53
C GLY A 123 -13.99 -4.03 16.99
N CYS A 124 -14.62 -5.21 17.05
CA CYS A 124 -15.95 -5.37 17.62
C CYS A 124 -15.97 -5.12 19.13
N ARG A 125 -14.94 -5.58 19.85
CA ARG A 125 -14.89 -5.48 21.32
C ARG A 125 -14.25 -4.18 21.82
N LEU A 126 -13.32 -3.60 21.07
CA LEU A 126 -12.57 -2.43 21.50
C LEU A 126 -12.93 -1.21 20.64
N THR A 127 -13.68 -0.30 21.24
CA THR A 127 -14.12 0.95 20.61
C THR A 127 -13.32 2.18 21.08
N ASP A 128 -12.59 2.06 22.21
CA ASP A 128 -11.63 3.06 22.62
C ASP A 128 -10.36 2.98 21.76
N PRO A 129 -9.86 4.10 21.21
CA PRO A 129 -8.71 4.09 20.31
C PRO A 129 -7.40 3.62 20.96
N ASP A 130 -7.16 3.95 22.22
CA ASP A 130 -5.92 3.60 22.92
C ASP A 130 -5.92 2.12 23.31
N ASP A 131 -7.07 1.61 23.80
CA ASP A 131 -7.24 0.18 24.08
C ASP A 131 -7.09 -0.67 22.83
N LEU A 132 -7.69 -0.23 21.71
CA LEU A 132 -7.59 -0.90 20.42
C LEU A 132 -6.14 -0.92 19.91
N ALA A 133 -5.47 0.21 19.94
CA ALA A 133 -4.08 0.30 19.49
C ALA A 133 -3.15 -0.53 20.38
N GLY A 134 -3.36 -0.52 21.70
CA GLY A 134 -2.60 -1.33 22.66
C GLY A 134 -2.79 -2.82 22.43
N ALA A 135 -4.03 -3.27 22.25
CA ALA A 135 -4.34 -4.69 22.01
C ALA A 135 -3.72 -5.21 20.70
N LEU A 136 -3.66 -4.37 19.65
CA LEU A 136 -2.99 -4.71 18.40
C LEU A 136 -1.46 -4.70 18.53
N ASP A 137 -0.89 -3.77 19.29
CA ASP A 137 0.57 -3.66 19.53
C ASP A 137 1.10 -4.85 20.35
N ASP A 138 0.26 -5.42 21.23
CA ASP A 138 0.56 -6.61 22.01
C ASP A 138 0.59 -7.92 21.20
N LEU A 139 0.13 -7.89 19.94
CA LEU A 139 0.12 -9.08 19.09
C LEU A 139 1.54 -9.48 18.64
N PRO A 140 1.82 -10.80 18.52
CA PRO A 140 3.13 -11.30 18.14
C PRO A 140 3.68 -10.65 16.86
N GLY A 141 4.78 -9.88 17.02
CA GLY A 141 5.49 -9.24 15.90
C GLY A 141 4.80 -8.04 15.27
N TRP A 142 3.71 -7.56 15.86
CA TRP A 142 3.13 -6.25 15.57
C TRP A 142 3.89 -5.17 16.37
N GLY A 143 3.71 -3.95 15.98
CA GLY A 143 4.28 -2.77 16.62
C GLY A 143 3.62 -1.53 16.06
N PRO A 144 3.92 -0.32 16.57
CA PRO A 144 3.21 0.91 16.23
C PRO A 144 3.11 1.20 14.73
N VAL A 145 4.10 0.74 13.94
CA VAL A 145 4.10 0.92 12.48
C VAL A 145 3.05 0.04 11.81
N THR A 146 2.94 -1.23 12.23
CA THR A 146 1.94 -2.18 11.69
C THR A 146 0.55 -1.78 12.14
N VAL A 147 0.39 -1.43 13.42
CA VAL A 147 -0.88 -0.91 13.99
C VAL A 147 -1.35 0.32 13.21
N GLY A 148 -0.47 1.30 13.02
CA GLY A 148 -0.80 2.50 12.26
C GLY A 148 -1.14 2.23 10.79
N LEU A 149 -0.44 1.30 10.14
CA LEU A 149 -0.75 0.87 8.78
C LEU A 149 -2.14 0.23 8.70
N PHE A 150 -2.44 -0.68 9.61
CA PHE A 150 -3.69 -1.43 9.64
C PHE A 150 -4.89 -0.53 9.95
N LEU A 151 -4.85 0.19 11.07
CA LEU A 151 -5.96 1.02 11.52
C LEU A 151 -6.24 2.23 10.63
N ARG A 152 -5.23 2.77 9.95
CA ARG A 152 -5.41 3.86 8.99
C ARG A 152 -6.46 3.54 7.94
N GLU A 153 -6.47 2.32 7.43
CA GLU A 153 -7.39 1.91 6.37
C GLU A 153 -8.77 1.49 6.90
N LEU A 154 -8.89 1.31 8.23
CA LEU A 154 -10.16 1.00 8.90
C LEU A 154 -10.89 2.23 9.46
N ARG A 155 -10.41 3.44 9.20
CA ARG A 155 -11.15 4.65 9.57
C ARG A 155 -12.53 4.66 8.96
N GLY A 156 -13.56 4.86 9.80
CA GLY A 156 -14.96 4.80 9.40
C GLY A 156 -15.55 3.40 9.33
N VAL A 157 -14.71 2.35 9.41
CA VAL A 157 -15.13 0.95 9.53
C VAL A 157 -15.21 0.54 11.00
N TRP A 158 -14.12 0.70 11.72
CA TRP A 158 -14.09 0.44 13.16
C TRP A 158 -14.26 1.74 13.95
N PRO A 159 -15.14 1.78 14.96
CA PRO A 159 -15.33 2.98 15.80
C PRO A 159 -14.06 3.43 16.52
N GLY A 160 -13.20 2.48 16.93
CA GLY A 160 -11.92 2.73 17.59
C GLY A 160 -10.78 3.15 16.66
N ALA A 161 -10.93 3.00 15.32
CA ALA A 161 -9.89 3.34 14.35
C ALA A 161 -9.78 4.87 14.13
N ARG A 162 -9.51 5.63 15.22
CA ARG A 162 -9.44 7.11 15.25
C ARG A 162 -8.00 7.61 15.41
N LEU A 163 -7.03 6.92 14.81
CA LEU A 163 -5.65 7.36 14.89
C LEU A 163 -5.45 8.76 14.30
N PRO A 164 -4.50 9.54 14.82
CA PRO A 164 -4.03 10.76 14.18
C PRO A 164 -3.57 10.48 12.75
N PHE A 165 -3.62 11.50 11.90
CA PHE A 165 -3.10 11.40 10.53
C PHE A 165 -1.60 11.09 10.56
N ASP A 166 -1.13 10.18 9.68
CA ASP A 166 0.28 9.76 9.64
C ASP A 166 1.22 10.97 9.51
N ARG A 167 2.24 11.05 10.35
CA ARG A 167 3.18 12.18 10.38
C ARG A 167 3.94 12.35 9.05
N ARG A 168 4.23 11.27 8.35
CA ARG A 168 4.90 11.29 7.04
C ARG A 168 3.95 11.84 5.98
N ALA A 169 2.68 11.39 6.01
CA ALA A 169 1.64 11.90 5.14
C ALA A 169 1.37 13.39 5.39
N ALA A 170 1.25 13.82 6.65
CA ALA A 170 1.12 15.24 7.00
C ALA A 170 2.30 16.08 6.50
N GLY A 171 3.54 15.57 6.65
CA GLY A 171 4.72 16.22 6.11
C GLY A 171 4.73 16.32 4.58
N ALA A 172 4.21 15.30 3.89
CA ALA A 172 4.04 15.34 2.43
C ALA A 172 2.92 16.30 2.00
N ALA A 173 1.82 16.33 2.74
CA ALA A 173 0.71 17.27 2.52
C ALA A 173 1.16 18.73 2.65
N ARG A 174 1.95 19.07 3.68
CA ARG A 174 2.54 20.41 3.83
C ARG A 174 3.48 20.74 2.68
N HIS A 175 4.32 19.81 2.26
CA HIS A 175 5.20 19.98 1.11
C HIS A 175 4.43 20.30 -0.18
N LEU A 176 3.25 19.71 -0.36
CA LEU A 176 2.36 19.97 -1.48
C LEU A 176 1.48 21.22 -1.28
N GLY A 177 1.48 21.84 -0.10
CA GLY A 177 0.60 22.96 0.23
C GLY A 177 -0.88 22.56 0.36
N LEU A 178 -1.13 21.31 0.73
CA LEU A 178 -2.47 20.78 1.02
C LEU A 178 -2.82 20.92 2.51
N LEU A 179 -1.83 21.17 3.37
CA LEU A 179 -1.99 21.29 4.81
C LEU A 179 -1.17 22.48 5.32
N ASP A 180 -1.76 23.30 6.15
CA ASP A 180 -1.10 24.40 6.84
C ASP A 180 -0.39 23.91 8.13
N ALA A 181 0.39 24.79 8.77
CA ALA A 181 1.26 24.39 9.89
C ALA A 181 0.48 24.13 11.21
N THR A 182 -0.74 24.63 11.34
CA THR A 182 -1.44 24.81 12.60
C THR A 182 -2.67 23.93 12.81
N ASP A 183 -3.09 23.12 11.82
CA ASP A 183 -4.45 22.59 11.81
C ASP A 183 -4.53 21.07 12.05
N ASP A 184 -5.73 20.64 12.44
CA ASP A 184 -6.10 19.24 12.47
C ASP A 184 -6.00 18.66 11.05
N ALA A 185 -4.91 17.91 10.83
CA ALA A 185 -4.61 17.32 9.54
C ALA A 185 -5.73 16.39 9.05
N LEU A 186 -6.40 15.70 9.98
CA LEU A 186 -7.46 14.76 9.65
C LEU A 186 -8.69 15.48 9.10
N GLU A 187 -9.11 16.58 9.74
CA GLU A 187 -10.27 17.37 9.32
C GLU A 187 -9.99 18.07 7.98
N GLN A 188 -8.87 18.79 7.89
CA GLN A 188 -8.52 19.57 6.71
C GLN A 188 -8.33 18.69 5.47
N LEU A 189 -7.55 17.60 5.56
CA LEU A 189 -7.33 16.69 4.46
C LEU A 189 -8.57 15.86 4.12
N GLY A 190 -9.39 15.53 5.11
CA GLY A 190 -10.71 14.92 4.90
C GLY A 190 -11.64 15.83 4.10
N ALA A 191 -11.68 17.14 4.41
CA ALA A 191 -12.46 18.10 3.64
C ALA A 191 -11.95 18.26 2.19
N ILE A 192 -10.63 18.27 1.98
CA ILE A 192 -10.02 18.31 0.64
C ILE A 192 -10.35 17.03 -0.14
N ALA A 193 -10.22 15.87 0.48
CA ALA A 193 -10.52 14.57 -0.15
C ALA A 193 -11.98 14.52 -0.61
N ARG A 194 -12.93 14.91 0.24
CA ARG A 194 -14.37 15.00 -0.14
C ARG A 194 -14.60 15.91 -1.35
N ARG A 195 -13.97 17.11 -1.39
CA ARG A 195 -14.07 18.00 -2.56
C ARG A 195 -13.41 17.44 -3.81
N ALA A 196 -12.37 16.63 -3.64
CA ALA A 196 -11.69 15.93 -4.73
C ALA A 196 -12.43 14.68 -5.23
N GLY A 197 -13.47 14.22 -4.54
CA GLY A 197 -14.18 12.98 -4.84
C GLY A 197 -13.33 11.73 -4.61
N VAL A 198 -12.39 11.78 -3.66
CA VAL A 198 -11.54 10.64 -3.26
C VAL A 198 -11.75 10.31 -1.78
N ASP A 199 -11.52 9.05 -1.41
CA ASP A 199 -11.52 8.65 0.00
C ASP A 199 -10.33 9.29 0.73
N ALA A 200 -10.55 9.77 1.95
CA ALA A 200 -9.50 10.36 2.78
C ALA A 200 -8.39 9.35 3.11
N ARG A 201 -8.73 8.07 3.25
CA ARG A 201 -7.79 6.96 3.45
C ARG A 201 -6.89 6.75 2.23
N ASP A 202 -7.45 6.90 1.02
CA ASP A 202 -6.68 6.84 -0.23
C ASP A 202 -5.71 8.02 -0.35
N LEU A 203 -6.15 9.22 0.01
CA LEU A 203 -5.28 10.39 0.02
C LEU A 203 -4.14 10.23 1.04
N GLU A 204 -4.42 9.75 2.24
CA GLU A 204 -3.40 9.50 3.26
C GLU A 204 -2.37 8.46 2.79
N ALA A 205 -2.82 7.35 2.21
CA ALA A 205 -1.94 6.30 1.67
C ALA A 205 -1.04 6.85 0.53
N ALA A 206 -1.61 7.62 -0.38
CA ALA A 206 -0.86 8.28 -1.44
C ALA A 206 0.20 9.25 -0.91
N LEU A 207 -0.13 10.04 0.12
CA LEU A 207 0.80 10.95 0.78
C LEU A 207 1.92 10.22 1.53
N VAL A 208 1.63 9.06 2.15
CA VAL A 208 2.67 8.20 2.74
C VAL A 208 3.62 7.71 1.64
N ARG A 209 3.11 7.23 0.50
CA ARG A 209 3.95 6.83 -0.64
C ARG A 209 4.80 7.96 -1.17
N LEU A 210 4.25 9.18 -1.27
CA LEU A 210 5.02 10.37 -1.62
C LEU A 210 6.16 10.58 -0.63
N ALA A 211 5.87 10.53 0.67
CA ALA A 211 6.88 10.73 1.71
C ALA A 211 8.03 9.69 1.64
N LEU A 212 7.71 8.44 1.31
CA LEU A 212 8.70 7.36 1.18
C LEU A 212 9.56 7.51 -0.07
N ARG A 213 8.98 7.94 -1.20
CA ARG A 213 9.68 8.13 -2.48
C ARG A 213 10.47 9.42 -2.50
N HIS A 214 9.94 10.49 -1.91
CA HIS A 214 10.49 11.84 -1.96
C HIS A 214 11.28 12.19 -0.69
N ARG A 215 12.48 11.63 -0.57
CA ARG A 215 13.32 11.78 0.64
C ARG A 215 13.98 13.16 0.77
N ARG A 216 14.37 13.79 -0.35
CA ARG A 216 15.04 15.12 -0.38
C ARG A 216 14.06 16.23 -0.73
N ARG A 217 13.19 16.58 0.24
CA ARG A 217 12.17 17.62 0.02
C ARG A 217 12.71 19.04 0.11
N ALA A 218 13.84 19.24 0.78
CA ALA A 218 14.42 20.57 0.95
C ALA A 218 14.83 21.23 -0.38
N ASP A 219 15.27 20.41 -1.36
CA ASP A 219 15.70 20.91 -2.67
C ASP A 219 14.58 20.90 -3.72
N CYS A 220 13.32 20.68 -3.30
CA CYS A 220 12.18 20.57 -4.18
C CYS A 220 11.28 21.80 -4.03
N PRO A 221 10.79 22.40 -5.12
CA PRO A 221 9.89 23.56 -5.07
C PRO A 221 8.54 23.26 -4.38
N GLY A 222 8.18 21.98 -4.27
CA GLY A 222 6.93 21.58 -3.65
C GLY A 222 5.68 21.96 -4.43
N ARG A 223 4.50 21.91 -3.77
CA ARG A 223 3.20 22.21 -4.36
C ARG A 223 3.00 21.48 -5.70
N ARG A 224 2.38 22.09 -6.69
CA ARG A 224 2.19 21.53 -8.05
C ARG A 224 3.50 21.28 -8.79
N ALA A 225 4.56 22.00 -8.46
CA ALA A 225 5.88 21.85 -9.06
C ALA A 225 6.75 20.78 -8.38
N CYS A 226 6.18 19.98 -7.46
CA CYS A 226 6.91 18.91 -6.78
C CYS A 226 7.50 17.92 -7.80
N ILE A 227 8.82 17.73 -7.76
CA ILE A 227 9.57 16.88 -8.68
C ILE A 227 9.08 15.41 -8.61
N ALA A 228 8.72 14.92 -7.43
CA ALA A 228 8.19 13.56 -7.25
C ALA A 228 6.79 13.37 -7.88
N MET A 229 6.10 14.48 -8.14
CA MET A 229 4.84 14.50 -8.88
C MET A 229 5.04 14.71 -10.39
N GLY A 230 6.29 14.90 -10.84
CA GLY A 230 6.64 15.03 -12.26
C GLY A 230 6.04 16.27 -12.93
N GLY A 231 5.85 17.37 -12.18
CA GLY A 231 5.21 18.59 -12.67
C GLY A 231 3.80 18.28 -13.21
N ILE A 232 2.76 18.46 -12.39
CA ILE A 232 1.38 18.11 -12.77
C ILE A 232 0.93 18.83 -14.03
N ASP A 233 1.50 19.99 -14.32
CA ASP A 233 1.17 20.80 -15.50
C ASP A 233 1.59 20.14 -16.82
N SER A 234 2.55 19.20 -16.83
CA SER A 234 2.99 18.49 -18.03
C SER A 234 2.01 17.39 -18.50
N ILE A 235 0.98 17.07 -17.73
CA ILE A 235 -0.01 16.02 -18.05
C ILE A 235 -1.25 16.62 -18.72
N ALA A 236 -1.60 17.86 -18.40
CA ALA A 236 -2.74 18.54 -19.01
C ALA A 236 -2.52 18.82 -20.52
N GLU A 237 -1.28 19.03 -20.94
CA GLU A 237 -0.95 19.34 -22.34
C GLU A 237 -0.82 18.09 -23.26
N ARG A 238 -0.72 16.88 -22.72
CA ARG A 238 -0.62 15.64 -23.51
C ARG A 238 -1.97 15.01 -23.87
N GLY A 239 -3.08 15.56 -23.41
CA GLY A 239 -4.43 15.04 -23.63
C GLY A 239 -5.12 15.53 -24.92
N THR A 240 -4.53 16.47 -25.69
CA THR A 240 -5.20 17.11 -26.84
C THR A 240 -4.57 16.86 -28.20
N ASN A 241 -3.47 16.12 -28.31
CA ASN A 241 -2.91 15.73 -29.61
C ASN A 241 -3.14 14.25 -29.85
N GLY A 242 -4.25 13.93 -30.51
CA GLY A 242 -4.50 12.63 -31.13
C GLY A 242 -3.50 12.37 -32.28
N PRO A 243 -3.19 11.09 -32.58
CA PRO A 243 -2.19 10.79 -33.59
C PRO A 243 -2.75 11.01 -35.00
N THR A 244 -2.26 12.04 -35.67
CA THR A 244 -2.38 12.17 -37.11
C THR A 244 -1.25 11.36 -37.79
N GLY A 245 -1.65 10.33 -38.54
CA GLY A 245 -0.95 9.87 -39.76
C GLY A 245 0.36 9.10 -39.55
N LEU A 246 0.29 7.77 -39.46
CA LEU A 246 1.41 6.89 -39.90
C LEU A 246 1.10 6.39 -41.29
N THR A 247 1.83 6.92 -42.28
CA THR A 247 2.03 6.28 -43.56
C THR A 247 3.11 5.22 -43.46
N ALA A 248 2.74 4.01 -43.84
CA ALA A 248 3.65 2.87 -43.99
C ALA A 248 4.54 3.03 -45.21
N ALA A 249 5.79 2.61 -45.13
CA ALA A 249 6.60 2.20 -46.27
C ALA A 249 7.42 0.95 -45.89
N PRO A 250 7.55 -0.02 -46.81
CA PRO A 250 8.16 -1.33 -46.58
C PRO A 250 9.63 -1.40 -47.08
N GLY A 251 10.39 -2.31 -46.52
CA GLY A 251 11.76 -2.63 -47.06
C GLY A 251 12.55 -3.49 -46.09
N SER A 252 12.57 -4.66 -46.39
CA SER A 252 13.51 -5.65 -46.93
C SER A 252 14.32 -6.40 -45.89
N LEU A 253 14.13 -7.70 -45.98
CA LEU A 253 14.94 -8.81 -45.47
C LEU A 253 16.39 -8.71 -46.00
N GLU A 254 17.37 -9.00 -45.18
CA GLU A 254 18.59 -9.69 -45.60
C GLU A 254 19.11 -10.56 -44.46
N ASP A 255 19.35 -11.82 -44.86
CA ASP A 255 19.93 -12.91 -44.11
C ASP A 255 21.43 -12.66 -43.84
N ALA A 256 21.94 -13.16 -42.75
CA ALA A 256 23.32 -13.61 -42.63
C ALA A 256 23.46 -14.70 -41.58
N ASP A 257 23.53 -15.92 -42.07
CA ASP A 257 24.16 -17.06 -41.38
C ASP A 257 25.65 -16.76 -41.13
N THR A 258 26.18 -17.26 -40.04
CA THR A 258 27.52 -17.87 -39.92
C THR A 258 27.72 -18.52 -38.58
N GLU A 259 27.65 -19.83 -38.57
CA GLU A 259 28.66 -20.86 -38.23
C GLU A 259 29.30 -20.86 -36.84
N VAL A 260 28.93 -21.87 -36.12
CA VAL A 260 29.64 -22.93 -35.38
C VAL A 260 31.16 -22.83 -35.34
N THR A 261 31.75 -22.84 -34.15
CA THR A 261 32.91 -23.67 -33.86
C THR A 261 32.90 -24.11 -32.37
N ASP A 262 32.91 -25.41 -32.29
CA ASP A 262 33.23 -26.32 -31.18
C ASP A 262 34.68 -26.11 -30.72
N ASP A 263 34.96 -26.05 -29.45
CA ASP A 263 36.24 -26.50 -28.90
C ASP A 263 36.07 -27.07 -27.48
N GLN A 264 36.21 -28.38 -27.43
CA GLN A 264 36.47 -29.17 -26.23
C GLN A 264 37.97 -29.07 -25.89
N SER A 265 38.30 -28.93 -24.64
CA SER A 265 39.24 -29.84 -23.99
C SER A 265 39.88 -29.29 -22.73
N ARG A 266 39.80 -30.14 -21.72
CA ARG A 266 40.82 -30.53 -20.71
C ARG A 266 40.98 -29.74 -19.42
N GLU A 267 40.67 -30.51 -18.38
CA GLU A 267 41.60 -31.03 -17.32
C GLU A 267 42.23 -29.94 -16.43
N THR A 268 41.90 -29.93 -15.18
CA THR A 268 42.38 -30.79 -14.07
C THR A 268 41.46 -30.60 -12.86
#